data_e395872aa653766f806e0b9a15086272
#
_entry.id   e395872aa653766f806e0b9a15086272
#
_cell.length_a   1.000
_cell.length_b   1.000
_cell.length_c   1.000
_cell.angle_alpha   90.00
_cell.angle_beta   90.00
_cell.angle_gamma   90.00
#
_symmetry.space_group_name_H-M   'P 1'
#
loop_
_entity.id
_entity.type
_entity.pdbx_description
1 polymer ?
#
loop_
_entity_poly.entity_id
_entity_poly.type
_entity_poly.pdbx_seq_one_letter_code
_entity_poly.pdbx_strand_id
1 'polypeptide(L)'
;MARVLIPFSDLASGERAVRQLLGRRHDPRLAVELLAIVDPLTPGKVGIFVSPERARAQATEAASRWLRDLERMLDDARIPHRSQVATGRAREILRREGARPDIDEVLLGTGRHDPLQRWRRRFVAHAMDRPLVTVS
;
A
#
# COMPACT_ATOMS: atom_id res chain seq x y z
N MET A 1 -16.98 0.93 -11.84
CA MET A 1 -16.24 0.07 -10.92
C MET A 1 -15.39 0.96 -10.02
N ALA A 2 -15.53 0.81 -8.73
CA ALA A 2 -14.75 1.62 -7.78
C ALA A 2 -13.48 0.84 -7.39
N ARG A 3 -12.37 1.17 -8.01
CA ARG A 3 -11.09 0.54 -7.71
C ARG A 3 -10.30 1.39 -6.72
N VAL A 4 -10.02 0.80 -5.58
CA VAL A 4 -9.29 1.43 -4.48
C VAL A 4 -7.87 0.90 -4.46
N LEU A 5 -6.91 1.79 -4.55
CA LEU A 5 -5.49 1.46 -4.40
C LEU A 5 -5.12 1.59 -2.93
N ILE A 6 -4.53 0.53 -2.37
CA ILE A 6 -3.99 0.55 -1.02
C ILE A 6 -2.47 0.39 -1.10
N PRO A 7 -1.72 1.49 -1.11
CA PRO A 7 -0.27 1.42 -0.99
C PRO A 7 0.13 1.29 0.47
N PHE A 8 1.13 0.45 0.74
CA PHE A 8 1.63 0.26 2.10
C PHE A 8 3.09 -0.19 2.08
N SER A 9 3.79 0.11 3.16
CA SER A 9 5.19 -0.28 3.36
C SER A 9 5.41 -1.09 4.63
N ASP A 10 4.36 -1.34 5.40
CA ASP A 10 4.35 -2.25 6.54
C ASP A 10 2.98 -2.90 6.69
N LEU A 11 2.95 -4.03 7.36
CA LEU A 11 1.72 -4.81 7.50
C LEU A 11 0.63 -4.06 8.28
N ALA A 12 1.01 -3.36 9.34
CA ALA A 12 0.05 -2.68 10.20
C ALA A 12 -0.74 -1.61 9.45
N SER A 13 -0.06 -0.83 8.62
CA SER A 13 -0.71 0.20 7.78
C SER A 13 -1.65 -0.44 6.76
N GLY A 14 -1.21 -1.51 6.12
CA GLY A 14 -2.04 -2.26 5.17
C GLY A 14 -3.27 -2.83 5.82
N GLU A 15 -3.14 -3.42 7.01
CA GLU A 15 -4.27 -3.95 7.76
C GLU A 15 -5.30 -2.89 8.13
N ARG A 16 -4.85 -1.73 8.57
CA ARG A 16 -5.77 -0.63 8.90
C ARG A 16 -6.61 -0.21 7.70
N ALA A 17 -5.95 -0.06 6.56
CA ALA A 17 -6.63 0.31 5.32
C ALA A 17 -7.64 -0.76 4.89
N VAL A 18 -7.23 -2.02 4.91
CA VAL A 18 -8.12 -3.14 4.55
C VAL A 18 -9.31 -3.21 5.50
N ARG A 19 -9.10 -3.09 6.81
CA ARG A 19 -10.20 -3.11 7.77
C ARG A 19 -11.21 -2.00 7.52
N GLN A 20 -10.75 -0.83 7.13
CA GLN A 20 -11.65 0.26 6.76
C GLN A 20 -12.50 -0.12 5.56
N LEU A 21 -11.91 -0.78 4.56
CA LEU A 21 -12.63 -1.23 3.39
C LEU A 21 -13.64 -2.34 3.67
N LEU A 22 -13.41 -3.14 4.71
CA LEU A 22 -14.36 -4.21 5.07
C LEU A 22 -15.74 -3.65 5.41
N GLY A 23 -15.84 -2.41 5.85
CA GLY A 23 -17.11 -1.72 6.03
C GLY A 23 -17.87 -1.46 4.73
N ARG A 24 -17.18 -1.51 3.60
CA ARG A 24 -17.74 -1.30 2.25
C ARG A 24 -17.89 -2.60 1.46
N ARG A 25 -17.72 -3.74 2.09
CA ARG A 25 -17.70 -5.06 1.41
C ARG A 25 -18.98 -5.41 0.65
N HIS A 26 -20.07 -4.74 0.96
CA HIS A 26 -21.36 -4.98 0.29
C HIS A 26 -21.53 -4.17 -0.99
N ASP A 27 -20.62 -3.27 -1.31
CA ASP A 27 -20.65 -2.52 -2.57
C ASP A 27 -20.19 -3.46 -3.70
N PRO A 28 -21.10 -3.82 -4.65
CA PRO A 28 -20.73 -4.73 -5.73
C PRO A 28 -19.73 -4.16 -6.72
N ARG A 29 -19.48 -2.85 -6.66
CA ARG A 29 -18.53 -2.17 -7.56
C ARG A 29 -17.13 -2.09 -6.97
N LEU A 30 -16.98 -2.46 -5.71
CA LEU A 30 -15.68 -2.35 -5.01
C LEU A 30 -14.68 -3.37 -5.55
N ALA A 31 -13.52 -2.89 -5.94
CA ALA A 31 -12.35 -3.71 -6.26
C ALA A 31 -11.12 -3.07 -5.64
N VAL A 32 -10.19 -3.88 -5.19
CA VAL A 32 -9.03 -3.42 -4.44
C VAL A 32 -7.75 -3.79 -5.16
N GLU A 33 -6.79 -2.89 -5.17
CA GLU A 33 -5.43 -3.17 -5.59
C GLU A 33 -4.49 -2.92 -4.42
N LEU A 34 -3.82 -3.97 -3.98
CA LEU A 34 -2.82 -3.90 -2.93
C LEU A 34 -1.46 -3.62 -3.55
N LEU A 35 -0.78 -2.60 -3.07
CA LEU A 35 0.53 -2.20 -3.56
C LEU A 35 1.52 -2.18 -2.41
N ALA A 36 2.32 -3.22 -2.29
CA ALA A 36 3.41 -3.26 -1.32
C ALA A 36 4.60 -2.50 -1.88
N ILE A 37 5.05 -1.48 -1.17
CA ILE A 37 6.18 -0.65 -1.59
C ILE A 37 7.41 -1.03 -0.78
N VAL A 38 8.46 -1.43 -1.50
CA VAL A 38 9.76 -1.75 -0.93
C VAL A 38 10.73 -0.66 -1.35
N ASP A 39 11.13 0.18 -0.41
CA ASP A 39 12.14 1.22 -0.66
C ASP A 39 13.50 0.70 -0.18
N PRO A 40 14.43 0.41 -1.11
CA PRO A 40 15.74 -0.13 -0.73
C PRO A 40 16.62 0.88 0.01
N LEU A 41 16.25 2.16 -0.02
CA LEU A 41 17.00 3.22 0.65
C LEU A 41 16.47 3.54 2.04
N THR A 42 15.40 2.87 2.49
CA THR A 42 14.88 3.08 3.83
C THR A 42 15.84 2.47 4.85
N PRO A 43 16.50 3.29 5.67
CA PRO A 43 17.47 2.76 6.64
C PRO A 43 16.80 2.02 7.79
N GLY A 44 17.45 1.03 8.33
CA GLY A 44 17.23 0.58 9.69
C GLY A 44 16.56 -0.78 9.89
N LYS A 45 16.20 -1.50 8.84
CA LYS A 45 15.60 -2.84 9.03
C LYS A 45 16.49 -3.98 8.60
N VAL A 46 17.65 -3.67 8.01
CA VAL A 46 18.59 -4.69 7.58
C VAL A 46 19.90 -4.46 8.30
N GLY A 47 20.42 -5.50 8.94
CA GLY A 47 21.70 -5.43 9.59
C GLY A 47 22.81 -5.01 8.62
N ILE A 48 23.76 -4.23 9.13
CA ILE A 48 24.91 -3.73 8.36
C ILE A 48 25.76 -4.82 7.72
N PHE A 49 25.50 -6.08 8.07
CA PHE A 49 26.25 -7.24 7.59
C PHE A 49 25.58 -7.95 6.40
N VAL A 50 24.48 -7.42 5.89
CA VAL A 50 23.76 -8.03 4.78
C VAL A 50 24.01 -7.23 3.50
N SER A 51 24.31 -7.92 2.41
CA SER A 51 24.50 -7.27 1.12
C SER A 51 23.22 -6.55 0.67
N PRO A 52 23.32 -5.46 -0.12
CA PRO A 52 22.14 -4.77 -0.65
C PRO A 52 21.18 -5.68 -1.40
N GLU A 53 21.70 -6.65 -2.11
CA GLU A 53 20.91 -7.64 -2.86
C GLU A 53 20.11 -8.55 -1.93
N ARG A 54 20.75 -9.03 -0.88
CA ARG A 54 20.09 -9.84 0.16
C ARG A 54 19.05 -9.05 0.91
N ALA A 55 19.36 -7.80 1.23
CA ALA A 55 18.43 -6.89 1.88
C ALA A 55 17.16 -6.72 1.05
N ARG A 56 17.34 -6.50 -0.25
CA ARG A 56 16.23 -6.35 -1.19
C ARG A 56 15.39 -7.63 -1.29
N ALA A 57 16.06 -8.77 -1.37
CA ALA A 57 15.38 -10.07 -1.44
C ALA A 57 14.56 -10.33 -0.18
N GLN A 58 15.11 -10.05 1.00
CA GLN A 58 14.41 -10.21 2.28
C GLN A 58 13.22 -9.27 2.39
N ALA A 59 13.39 -8.01 1.97
CA ALA A 59 12.31 -7.02 2.00
C ALA A 59 11.17 -7.41 1.04
N THR A 60 11.50 -7.90 -0.14
CA THR A 60 10.52 -8.38 -1.12
C THR A 60 9.77 -9.59 -0.60
N GLU A 61 10.47 -10.52 0.05
CA GLU A 61 9.85 -11.68 0.65
C GLU A 61 8.90 -11.30 1.78
N ALA A 62 9.31 -10.37 2.64
CA ALA A 62 8.44 -9.85 3.71
C ALA A 62 7.19 -9.19 3.12
N ALA A 63 7.36 -8.36 2.09
CA ALA A 63 6.24 -7.72 1.41
C ALA A 63 5.27 -8.74 0.81
N SER A 64 5.78 -9.82 0.25
CA SER A 64 4.95 -10.90 -0.30
C SER A 64 4.13 -11.60 0.78
N ARG A 65 4.70 -11.77 1.98
CA ARG A 65 3.97 -12.33 3.12
C ARG A 65 2.86 -11.40 3.60
N TRP A 66 3.14 -10.10 3.67
CA TRP A 66 2.11 -9.11 4.03
C TRP A 66 0.96 -9.13 3.04
N LEU A 67 1.27 -9.20 1.75
CA LEU A 67 0.25 -9.29 0.71
C LEU A 67 -0.64 -10.51 0.91
N ARG A 68 -0.07 -11.67 1.20
CA ARG A 68 -0.86 -12.88 1.44
C ARG A 68 -1.82 -12.72 2.61
N ASP A 69 -1.37 -12.09 3.70
CA ASP A 69 -2.21 -11.86 4.87
C ASP A 69 -3.38 -10.91 4.52
N LEU A 70 -3.10 -9.84 3.79
CA LEU A 70 -4.13 -8.88 3.38
C LEU A 70 -5.09 -9.48 2.34
N GLU A 71 -4.56 -10.24 1.39
CA GLU A 71 -5.38 -10.95 0.41
C GLU A 71 -6.36 -11.90 1.08
N ARG A 72 -5.92 -12.59 2.13
CA ARG A 72 -6.79 -13.48 2.89
C ARG A 72 -7.95 -12.72 3.52
N MET A 73 -7.71 -11.54 4.07
CA MET A 73 -8.76 -10.69 4.61
C MET A 73 -9.78 -10.29 3.54
N LEU A 74 -9.29 -9.95 2.35
CA LEU A 74 -10.14 -9.57 1.23
C LEU A 74 -10.91 -10.76 0.66
N ASP A 75 -10.27 -11.93 0.58
CA ASP A 75 -10.92 -13.17 0.16
C ASP A 75 -12.05 -13.57 1.11
N ASP A 76 -11.81 -13.48 2.41
CA ASP A 76 -12.82 -13.80 3.42
C ASP A 76 -14.04 -12.86 3.31
N ALA A 77 -13.82 -11.63 2.92
CA ALA A 77 -14.87 -10.63 2.71
C ALA A 77 -15.45 -10.67 1.29
N ARG A 78 -14.95 -11.53 0.41
CA ARG A 78 -15.35 -11.67 -0.98
C ARG A 78 -15.21 -10.39 -1.78
N ILE A 79 -14.14 -9.63 -1.50
CA ILE A 79 -13.82 -8.42 -2.24
C ILE A 79 -12.83 -8.76 -3.35
N PRO A 80 -13.15 -8.49 -4.62
CA PRO A 80 -12.22 -8.71 -5.72
C PRO A 80 -10.97 -7.86 -5.53
N HIS A 81 -9.81 -8.47 -5.71
CA HIS A 81 -8.54 -7.78 -5.51
C HIS A 81 -7.46 -8.31 -6.43
N ARG A 82 -6.41 -7.52 -6.56
CA ARG A 82 -5.13 -7.94 -7.13
C ARG A 82 -4.01 -7.27 -6.33
N SER A 83 -2.80 -7.80 -6.46
CA SER A 83 -1.67 -7.38 -5.64
C SER A 83 -0.42 -7.24 -6.48
N GLN A 84 0.43 -6.30 -6.10
CA GLN A 84 1.75 -6.17 -6.68
C GLN A 84 2.75 -5.68 -5.65
N VAL A 85 4.01 -6.01 -5.86
CA VAL A 85 5.15 -5.48 -5.11
C VAL A 85 5.89 -4.53 -6.03
N ALA A 86 6.13 -3.31 -5.57
CA ALA A 86 6.93 -2.32 -6.30
C ALA A 86 8.17 -1.98 -5.49
N THR A 87 9.32 -2.00 -6.14
CA THR A 87 10.60 -1.64 -5.53
C THR A 87 11.06 -0.31 -6.10
N GLY A 88 11.41 0.62 -5.22
CA GLY A 88 11.85 1.95 -5.60
C GLY A 88 11.46 2.98 -4.58
N ARG A 89 11.59 4.25 -4.93
CA ARG A 89 11.20 5.35 -4.07
C ARG A 89 9.68 5.41 -3.95
N ALA A 90 9.20 5.38 -2.71
CA ALA A 90 7.76 5.39 -2.42
C ALA A 90 7.05 6.55 -3.12
N ARG A 91 7.66 7.71 -3.14
CA ARG A 91 7.13 8.90 -3.78
C ARG A 91 6.82 8.71 -5.27
N GLU A 92 7.80 8.20 -6.00
CA GLU A 92 7.67 8.00 -7.44
C GLU A 92 6.64 6.92 -7.75
N ILE A 93 6.64 5.85 -6.95
CA ILE A 93 5.69 4.75 -7.09
C ILE A 93 4.26 5.25 -6.83
N LEU A 94 4.05 6.00 -5.75
CA LEU A 94 2.73 6.54 -5.41
C LEU A 94 2.22 7.50 -6.50
N ARG A 95 3.11 8.35 -7.00
CA ARG A 95 2.75 9.30 -8.05
C ARG A 95 2.33 8.57 -9.32
N ARG A 96 3.09 7.57 -9.72
CA ARG A 96 2.83 6.78 -10.93
C ARG A 96 1.55 5.95 -10.80
N GLU A 97 1.44 5.19 -9.71
CA GLU A 97 0.32 4.28 -9.52
C GLU A 97 -0.97 5.01 -9.18
N GLY A 98 -0.88 6.06 -8.38
CA GLY A 98 -2.05 6.87 -8.03
C GLY A 98 -2.60 7.69 -9.20
N ALA A 99 -1.79 7.95 -10.22
CA ALA A 99 -2.21 8.67 -11.41
C ALA A 99 -2.87 7.78 -12.47
N ARG A 100 -2.88 6.47 -12.26
CA ARG A 100 -3.48 5.54 -13.23
C ARG A 100 -4.98 5.83 -13.40
N PRO A 101 -5.47 5.86 -14.67
CA PRO A 101 -6.88 6.20 -14.93
C PRO A 101 -7.88 5.18 -14.39
N ASP A 102 -7.43 3.95 -14.11
CA ASP A 102 -8.29 2.89 -13.56
C ASP A 102 -8.40 2.93 -12.03
N ILE A 103 -7.69 3.83 -11.36
CA ILE A 103 -7.77 4.01 -9.91
C ILE A 103 -8.74 5.14 -9.59
N ASP A 104 -9.74 4.86 -8.78
CA ASP A 104 -10.76 5.85 -8.38
C ASP A 104 -10.46 6.49 -7.04
N GLU A 105 -9.77 5.76 -6.16
CA GLU A 105 -9.51 6.21 -4.79
C GLU A 105 -8.18 5.63 -4.31
N VAL A 106 -7.45 6.40 -3.50
CA VAL A 106 -6.25 5.92 -2.82
C VAL A 106 -6.52 5.95 -1.31
N LEU A 107 -6.36 4.80 -0.67
CA LEU A 107 -6.60 4.65 0.76
C LEU A 107 -5.30 4.33 1.47
N LEU A 108 -4.88 5.23 2.36
CA LEU A 108 -3.67 5.07 3.14
C LEU A 108 -3.99 4.73 4.59
N GLY A 109 -3.46 3.62 5.06
CA GLY A 109 -3.43 3.33 6.50
C GLY A 109 -2.27 4.10 7.12
N THR A 110 -2.53 4.82 8.21
CA THR A 110 -1.49 5.58 8.89
C THR A 110 -1.04 4.87 10.16
N GLY A 111 0.26 4.87 10.40
CA GLY A 111 0.87 4.33 11.60
C GLY A 111 1.97 5.26 12.09
N ARG A 112 2.37 5.13 13.36
CA ARG A 112 3.38 6.00 13.98
C ARG A 112 4.73 6.00 13.26
N HIS A 113 5.05 4.93 12.55
CA HIS A 113 6.33 4.76 11.89
C HIS A 113 6.20 4.51 10.39
N ASP A 114 5.05 4.85 9.80
CA ASP A 114 4.84 4.67 8.38
C ASP A 114 5.57 5.76 7.60
N PRO A 115 6.55 5.40 6.75
CA PRO A 115 7.22 6.38 5.90
C PRO A 115 6.26 7.05 4.92
N LEU A 116 5.12 6.42 4.61
CA LEU A 116 4.08 7.02 3.78
C LEU A 116 3.35 8.16 4.49
N GLN A 117 3.45 8.28 5.82
CA GLN A 117 2.83 9.37 6.56
C GLN A 117 3.41 10.73 6.18
N ARG A 118 4.71 10.79 5.85
CA ARG A 118 5.34 12.03 5.35
C ARG A 118 4.81 12.42 3.98
N TRP A 119 4.37 11.46 3.21
CA TRP A 119 3.84 11.62 1.86
C TRP A 119 2.43 12.14 1.85
N ARG A 120 1.65 11.79 2.86
CA ARG A 120 0.29 12.23 3.06
C ARG A 120 0.15 13.75 2.94
N ARG A 121 1.02 14.50 3.62
CA ARG A 121 0.98 15.96 3.61
C ARG A 121 1.33 16.55 2.25
N ARG A 122 2.23 15.93 1.53
CA ARG A 122 2.65 16.40 0.20
C ARG A 122 1.70 15.98 -0.91
N PHE A 123 1.07 14.84 -0.78
CA PHE A 123 0.10 14.34 -1.74
C PHE A 123 -1.16 15.20 -1.76
N VAL A 124 -1.62 15.62 -0.59
CA VAL A 124 -2.76 16.55 -0.47
C VAL A 124 -2.42 17.91 -1.06
N ALA A 125 -1.15 18.34 -0.99
CA ALA A 125 -0.72 19.62 -1.51
C ALA A 125 -0.57 19.66 -3.03
N HIS A 126 -0.43 18.52 -3.69
CA HIS A 126 -0.23 18.41 -5.14
C HIS A 126 -1.41 17.76 -5.85
N ALA A 127 -2.63 18.08 -5.38
CA ALA A 127 -3.91 17.77 -6.05
C ALA A 127 -3.86 16.64 -7.08
N MET A 128 -3.94 15.44 -6.59
CA MET A 128 -4.46 14.39 -7.46
C MET A 128 -5.96 14.67 -7.62
N ASP A 129 -6.46 14.60 -8.85
CA ASP A 129 -7.88 14.72 -9.15
C ASP A 129 -8.70 13.57 -8.53
N ARG A 130 -8.21 12.97 -7.44
CA ARG A 130 -8.77 11.77 -6.85
C ARG A 130 -8.79 11.86 -5.35
N PRO A 131 -9.86 11.36 -4.72
CA PRO A 131 -9.93 11.39 -3.28
C PRO A 131 -8.83 10.54 -2.65
N LEU A 132 -8.08 11.19 -1.76
CA LEU A 132 -7.11 10.53 -0.89
C LEU A 132 -7.75 10.37 0.47
N VAL A 133 -7.98 9.12 0.88
CA VAL A 133 -8.54 8.82 2.20
C VAL A 133 -7.43 8.25 3.08
N THR A 134 -7.31 8.79 4.28
CA THR A 134 -6.35 8.31 5.25
C THR A 134 -7.07 7.72 6.46
N VAL A 135 -6.58 6.58 6.92
CA VAL A 135 -7.15 5.85 8.06
C VAL A 135 -6.09 5.70 9.14
N SER A 136 -6.41 6.15 10.31
CA SER A 136 -5.53 6.01 11.48
C SER A 136 -5.72 4.68 12.15
#